data_10962b9a5ace399ad07cf7002b898e79
#
_entry.id   10962b9a5ace399ad07cf7002b898e79
#
_cell.length_a   1.000
_cell.length_b   1.000
_cell.length_c   1.000
_cell.angle_alpha   90.00
_cell.angle_beta   90.00
_cell.angle_gamma   90.00
#
_symmetry.space_group_name_H-M   'P 1'
#
loop_
_entity.id
_entity.type
_entity.pdbx_description
1 polymer ?
#
loop_
_entity_poly.entity_id
_entity_poly.type
_entity_poly.pdbx_seq_one_letter_code
_entity_poly.pdbx_strand_id
1 'polypeptide(L)'
;MYLQFQTDAFVHFKLLLIMELQNVERIQAEKDLFKERFYKPQIPCVLTNFTQDWGLRNWTADYLKSVAGNDQVKLYSNAYDNGQTLDTFIKPQTEINFGDYLDIMTSNVETDLRLFLFDIFKEHPDLTEQIVNPDIGANLLKYRYSFFGTKNSATRMHYDIDYSNVFLSQFMGRKHVLLFERNQGLNLYQIPYTTHSFVDFSKLGNPDYEAKFPRLDKLNGYELILEPGETLFMPSGYWHFISYLDSSFSVALRSLPNKFNYILASANNVFLKRNLNKVFDYSPSLKKIYDNFKINTLKKRYADHILDFK
;
A
#
# COMPACT_ATOMS: atom_id res chain seq x y z
N MET A 1 -2.57 26.25 9.49
CA MET A 1 -1.95 26.00 8.15
C MET A 1 -0.41 26.01 8.23
N TYR A 2 0.25 26.97 8.86
CA TYR A 2 1.74 27.04 8.95
C TYR A 2 2.39 25.91 9.78
N LEU A 3 1.77 25.47 10.86
CA LEU A 3 2.29 24.40 11.74
C LEU A 3 2.23 23.00 11.09
N GLN A 4 1.32 22.77 10.17
CA GLN A 4 1.11 21.48 9.51
C GLN A 4 2.13 21.23 8.40
N PHE A 5 2.51 22.29 7.66
CA PHE A 5 3.62 22.22 6.71
C PHE A 5 4.96 21.92 7.38
N GLN A 6 5.13 22.37 8.62
CA GLN A 6 6.36 22.12 9.40
C GLN A 6 6.47 20.67 9.88
N THR A 7 5.35 20.02 10.25
CA THR A 7 5.37 18.61 10.68
C THR A 7 5.60 17.66 9.52
N ASP A 8 4.94 17.88 8.38
CA ASP A 8 5.11 17.05 7.19
C ASP A 8 6.53 17.20 6.60
N ALA A 9 7.05 18.42 6.52
CA ALA A 9 8.42 18.70 6.09
C ALA A 9 9.48 18.14 7.07
N PHE A 10 9.19 18.17 8.37
CA PHE A 10 10.10 17.67 9.40
C PHE A 10 10.20 16.13 9.40
N VAL A 11 9.09 15.44 9.21
CA VAL A 11 9.06 13.97 9.08
C VAL A 11 9.78 13.55 7.79
N HIS A 12 9.49 14.20 6.68
CA HIS A 12 10.15 13.98 5.40
C HIS A 12 11.67 14.18 5.48
N PHE A 13 12.12 15.33 6.06
CA PHE A 13 13.54 15.59 6.24
C PHE A 13 14.24 14.57 7.16
N LYS A 14 13.52 14.04 8.15
CA LYS A 14 14.07 13.06 9.10
C LYS A 14 14.17 11.65 8.52
N LEU A 15 13.22 11.24 7.67
CA LEU A 15 13.32 9.98 6.92
C LEU A 15 14.53 9.96 5.98
N LEU A 16 14.81 11.08 5.32
CA LEU A 16 16.01 11.26 4.47
C LEU A 16 17.33 11.14 5.24
N LEU A 17 17.34 11.37 6.57
CA LEU A 17 18.55 11.21 7.41
C LEU A 17 18.86 9.75 7.76
N ILE A 18 17.85 8.86 7.68
CA ILE A 18 18.00 7.44 8.06
C ILE A 18 18.15 6.55 6.85
N MET A 19 17.52 6.89 5.72
CA MET A 19 17.45 6.07 4.51
C MET A 19 17.90 6.88 3.30
N GLU A 20 18.49 6.21 2.31
CA GLU A 20 18.82 6.85 1.03
C GLU A 20 17.58 6.82 0.11
N LEU A 21 16.81 7.90 0.10
CA LEU A 21 15.57 8.02 -0.67
C LEU A 21 15.74 8.95 -1.86
N GLN A 22 15.26 8.51 -3.01
CA GLN A 22 15.24 9.27 -4.26
C GLN A 22 13.81 9.69 -4.60
N ASN A 23 13.66 10.81 -5.29
CA ASN A 23 12.38 11.20 -5.83
C ASN A 23 11.99 10.31 -7.01
N VAL A 24 10.69 9.98 -7.11
CA VAL A 24 10.15 9.27 -8.27
C VAL A 24 10.01 10.23 -9.45
N GLU A 25 10.51 9.84 -10.62
CA GLU A 25 10.40 10.65 -11.83
C GLU A 25 8.95 10.77 -12.30
N ARG A 26 8.54 11.98 -12.72
CA ARG A 26 7.23 12.29 -13.27
C ARG A 26 7.33 12.43 -14.78
N ILE A 27 6.51 11.67 -15.50
CA ILE A 27 6.46 11.67 -16.97
C ILE A 27 5.02 11.73 -17.46
N GLN A 28 4.82 12.08 -18.72
CA GLN A 28 3.55 11.83 -19.39
C GLN A 28 3.41 10.35 -19.75
N ALA A 29 2.17 9.85 -19.79
CA ALA A 29 1.86 8.46 -20.15
C ALA A 29 2.02 8.24 -21.66
N GLU A 30 3.25 8.42 -22.15
CA GLU A 30 3.62 8.11 -23.51
C GLU A 30 4.11 6.66 -23.60
N LYS A 31 3.57 5.91 -24.55
CA LYS A 31 3.74 4.46 -24.68
C LYS A 31 5.20 4.01 -24.71
N ASP A 32 5.98 4.54 -25.65
CA ASP A 32 7.35 4.06 -25.88
C ASP A 32 8.28 4.53 -24.76
N LEU A 33 8.14 5.78 -24.32
CA LEU A 33 8.88 6.31 -23.18
C LEU A 33 8.63 5.49 -21.92
N PHE A 34 7.37 5.28 -21.56
CA PHE A 34 7.01 4.52 -20.37
C PHE A 34 7.51 3.07 -20.48
N LYS A 35 7.23 2.40 -21.60
CA LYS A 35 7.58 1.00 -21.81
C LYS A 35 9.07 0.74 -21.72
N GLU A 36 9.90 1.54 -22.39
CA GLU A 36 11.35 1.30 -22.48
C GLU A 36 12.10 1.76 -21.22
N ARG A 37 11.71 2.90 -20.62
CA ARG A 37 12.45 3.46 -19.48
C ARG A 37 11.98 2.97 -18.12
N PHE A 38 10.73 2.52 -17.99
CA PHE A 38 10.13 2.22 -16.68
C PHE A 38 9.51 0.83 -16.60
N TYR A 39 8.66 0.47 -17.57
CA TYR A 39 7.93 -0.79 -17.50
C TYR A 39 8.82 -2.03 -17.69
N LYS A 40 9.67 -2.04 -18.72
CA LYS A 40 10.60 -3.16 -18.95
C LYS A 40 11.66 -3.28 -17.87
N PRO A 41 12.38 -2.21 -17.48
CA PRO A 41 13.40 -2.28 -16.44
C PRO A 41 12.83 -2.35 -15.03
N GLN A 42 11.50 -2.24 -14.86
CA GLN A 42 10.80 -2.27 -13.58
C GLN A 42 11.26 -1.16 -12.62
N ILE A 43 11.27 0.07 -13.10
CA ILE A 43 11.58 1.29 -12.35
C ILE A 43 10.27 2.03 -12.06
N PRO A 44 10.02 2.49 -10.82
CA PRO A 44 8.80 3.25 -10.52
C PRO A 44 8.82 4.63 -11.18
N CYS A 45 7.64 5.10 -11.60
CA CYS A 45 7.45 6.47 -12.10
C CYS A 45 6.03 6.95 -11.82
N VAL A 46 5.82 8.26 -11.91
CA VAL A 46 4.50 8.88 -11.86
C VAL A 46 4.08 9.29 -13.27
N LEU A 47 2.91 8.84 -13.69
CA LEU A 47 2.27 9.20 -14.95
C LEU A 47 1.29 10.36 -14.70
N THR A 48 1.56 11.53 -15.25
CA THR A 48 0.83 12.76 -14.91
C THR A 48 -0.50 12.93 -15.66
N ASN A 49 -0.70 12.23 -16.78
CA ASN A 49 -1.89 12.33 -17.62
C ASN A 49 -2.60 10.99 -17.87
N PHE A 50 -2.26 9.96 -17.09
CA PHE A 50 -2.80 8.59 -17.28
C PHE A 50 -4.33 8.54 -17.16
N THR A 51 -4.91 9.33 -16.28
CA THR A 51 -6.35 9.36 -16.00
C THR A 51 -7.05 10.59 -16.58
N GLN A 52 -6.43 11.30 -17.54
CA GLN A 52 -6.99 12.56 -18.03
C GLN A 52 -8.41 12.42 -18.61
N ASP A 53 -8.70 11.28 -19.24
CA ASP A 53 -9.99 10.99 -19.89
C ASP A 53 -10.93 10.13 -19.01
N TRP A 54 -10.60 9.95 -17.72
CA TRP A 54 -11.45 9.19 -16.81
C TRP A 54 -12.52 10.07 -16.18
N GLY A 55 -13.77 9.61 -16.24
CA GLY A 55 -14.90 10.28 -15.56
C GLY A 55 -14.74 10.33 -14.03
N LEU A 56 -13.94 9.44 -13.45
CA LEU A 56 -13.65 9.38 -12.02
C LEU A 56 -13.06 10.66 -11.43
N ARG A 57 -12.43 11.47 -12.25
CA ARG A 57 -11.90 12.79 -11.85
C ARG A 57 -12.98 13.74 -11.34
N ASN A 58 -14.21 13.51 -11.72
CA ASN A 58 -15.37 14.31 -11.35
C ASN A 58 -16.19 13.69 -10.20
N TRP A 59 -15.73 12.56 -9.65
CA TRP A 59 -16.44 11.92 -8.55
C TRP A 59 -16.34 12.75 -7.27
N THR A 60 -17.51 12.98 -6.66
CA THR A 60 -17.66 13.63 -5.37
C THR A 60 -18.22 12.64 -4.35
N ALA A 61 -18.10 12.97 -3.07
CA ALA A 61 -18.74 12.16 -2.02
C ALA A 61 -20.25 12.03 -2.24
N ASP A 62 -20.92 13.10 -2.65
CA ASP A 62 -22.38 13.08 -2.92
C ASP A 62 -22.72 12.17 -4.11
N TYR A 63 -21.92 12.22 -5.18
CA TYR A 63 -22.09 11.31 -6.31
C TYR A 63 -21.91 9.84 -5.87
N LEU A 64 -20.84 9.53 -5.15
CA LEU A 64 -20.58 8.19 -4.65
C LEU A 64 -21.68 7.69 -3.71
N LYS A 65 -22.22 8.56 -2.85
CA LYS A 65 -23.39 8.25 -2.00
C LYS A 65 -24.64 7.93 -2.81
N SER A 66 -24.88 8.69 -3.88
CA SER A 66 -26.05 8.45 -4.73
C SER A 66 -26.00 7.10 -5.46
N VAL A 67 -24.81 6.63 -5.79
CA VAL A 67 -24.57 5.37 -6.55
C VAL A 67 -24.46 4.16 -5.62
N ALA A 68 -23.64 4.26 -4.58
CA ALA A 68 -23.19 3.12 -3.77
C ALA A 68 -23.41 3.33 -2.25
N GLY A 69 -24.11 4.39 -1.84
CA GLY A 69 -24.23 4.76 -0.42
C GLY A 69 -24.82 3.68 0.48
N ASN A 70 -25.64 2.77 -0.05
CA ASN A 70 -26.26 1.68 0.71
C ASN A 70 -25.40 0.39 0.75
N ASP A 71 -24.29 0.35 0.04
CA ASP A 71 -23.41 -0.82 0.04
C ASP A 71 -22.78 -1.01 1.41
N GLN A 72 -22.75 -2.25 1.90
CA GLN A 72 -22.05 -2.59 3.14
C GLN A 72 -20.55 -2.69 2.90
N VAL A 73 -19.77 -1.92 3.64
CA VAL A 73 -18.32 -1.89 3.51
C VAL A 73 -17.63 -2.22 4.83
N LYS A 74 -16.49 -2.93 4.73
CA LYS A 74 -15.67 -3.31 5.86
C LYS A 74 -14.53 -2.33 6.02
N LEU A 75 -14.46 -1.70 7.18
CA LEU A 75 -13.45 -0.70 7.51
C LEU A 75 -12.34 -1.30 8.37
N TYR A 76 -11.14 -0.83 8.15
CA TYR A 76 -9.91 -1.27 8.79
C TYR A 76 -9.17 -0.07 9.37
N SER A 77 -8.62 -0.21 10.56
CA SER A 77 -7.77 0.81 11.18
C SER A 77 -6.29 0.49 11.02
N ASN A 78 -5.43 1.46 11.38
CA ASN A 78 -3.99 1.25 11.50
C ASN A 78 -3.62 0.41 12.73
N ALA A 79 -4.59 0.12 13.61
CA ALA A 79 -4.36 -0.59 14.85
C ALA A 79 -3.75 -1.96 14.56
N TYR A 80 -2.45 -1.96 14.51
CA TYR A 80 -1.65 -3.14 14.74
C TYR A 80 -1.74 -3.39 16.24
N ASP A 81 -2.33 -4.50 16.68
CA ASP A 81 -2.41 -4.85 18.08
C ASP A 81 -1.05 -4.60 18.76
N ASN A 82 -0.94 -3.47 19.47
CA ASN A 82 0.25 -3.02 20.20
C ASN A 82 1.60 -3.08 19.42
N GLY A 83 1.57 -2.90 18.10
CA GLY A 83 2.75 -2.61 17.30
C GLY A 83 3.53 -3.81 16.77
N GLN A 84 3.10 -5.04 16.98
CA GLN A 84 3.88 -6.20 16.54
C GLN A 84 3.01 -7.38 16.11
N THR A 85 2.01 -7.13 15.26
CA THR A 85 1.26 -8.27 14.73
C THR A 85 2.09 -9.04 13.70
N LEU A 86 2.21 -10.34 13.92
CA LEU A 86 2.73 -11.27 12.93
C LEU A 86 1.67 -11.70 11.91
N ASP A 87 0.44 -11.19 12.08
CA ASP A 87 -0.68 -11.51 11.23
C ASP A 87 -0.53 -10.85 9.87
N THR A 88 -0.78 -11.63 8.84
CA THR A 88 -0.77 -11.18 7.45
C THR A 88 -2.10 -10.53 7.06
N PHE A 89 -3.19 -10.95 7.70
CA PHE A 89 -4.53 -10.49 7.43
C PHE A 89 -5.08 -9.69 8.60
N ILE A 90 -5.36 -8.41 8.33
CA ILE A 90 -6.02 -7.54 9.28
C ILE A 90 -7.51 -7.88 9.27
N LYS A 91 -8.13 -7.99 10.45
CA LYS A 91 -9.57 -8.13 10.56
C LYS A 91 -10.24 -6.76 10.42
N PRO A 92 -11.43 -6.68 9.82
CA PRO A 92 -12.19 -5.44 9.81
C PRO A 92 -12.54 -5.03 11.24
N GLN A 93 -12.45 -3.74 11.51
CA GLN A 93 -12.82 -3.16 12.80
C GLN A 93 -14.33 -2.98 12.91
N THR A 94 -14.97 -2.61 11.80
CA THR A 94 -16.41 -2.38 11.73
C THR A 94 -16.93 -2.61 10.31
N GLU A 95 -18.25 -2.73 10.19
CA GLU A 95 -18.96 -2.81 8.92
C GLU A 95 -20.11 -1.79 8.98
N ILE A 96 -20.17 -0.89 8.00
CA ILE A 96 -21.16 0.20 7.92
C ILE A 96 -21.57 0.43 6.46
N ASN A 97 -22.61 1.26 6.25
CA ASN A 97 -22.94 1.72 4.91
C ASN A 97 -21.82 2.59 4.33
N PHE A 98 -21.56 2.47 3.04
CA PHE A 98 -20.54 3.26 2.37
C PHE A 98 -20.83 4.76 2.44
N GLY A 99 -22.12 5.15 2.37
CA GLY A 99 -22.55 6.53 2.54
C GLY A 99 -22.15 7.12 3.89
N ASP A 100 -22.33 6.37 4.99
CA ASP A 100 -21.93 6.79 6.33
C ASP A 100 -20.41 6.92 6.43
N TYR A 101 -19.66 6.03 5.77
CA TYR A 101 -18.22 6.13 5.71
C TYR A 101 -17.74 7.37 4.94
N LEU A 102 -18.39 7.72 3.84
CA LEU A 102 -18.11 8.95 3.10
C LEU A 102 -18.36 10.20 3.95
N ASP A 103 -19.39 10.18 4.84
CA ASP A 103 -19.61 11.25 5.81
C ASP A 103 -18.46 11.37 6.80
N ILE A 104 -17.96 10.25 7.31
CA ILE A 104 -16.77 10.23 8.17
C ILE A 104 -15.57 10.82 7.43
N MET A 105 -15.33 10.43 6.17
CA MET A 105 -14.21 10.92 5.36
C MET A 105 -14.26 12.43 5.10
N THR A 106 -15.45 12.99 4.95
CA THR A 106 -15.67 14.42 4.66
C THR A 106 -15.85 15.27 5.92
N SER A 107 -16.00 14.64 7.09
CA SER A 107 -16.09 15.31 8.38
C SER A 107 -14.69 15.67 8.92
N ASN A 108 -14.69 16.46 10.00
CA ASN A 108 -13.47 16.78 10.74
C ASN A 108 -13.16 15.74 11.84
N VAL A 109 -13.78 14.57 11.82
CA VAL A 109 -13.55 13.50 12.80
C VAL A 109 -12.17 12.90 12.55
N GLU A 110 -11.30 12.95 13.55
CA GLU A 110 -10.01 12.28 13.48
C GLU A 110 -10.20 10.77 13.62
N THR A 111 -9.83 10.06 12.58
CA THR A 111 -9.84 8.59 12.55
C THR A 111 -8.81 8.08 11.56
N ASP A 112 -8.40 6.84 11.72
CA ASP A 112 -7.47 6.14 10.82
C ASP A 112 -8.18 5.04 10.00
N LEU A 113 -9.51 5.14 9.89
CA LEU A 113 -10.31 4.15 9.18
C LEU A 113 -10.08 4.22 7.68
N ARG A 114 -9.92 3.06 7.06
CA ARG A 114 -9.75 2.90 5.62
C ARG A 114 -10.56 1.74 5.08
N LEU A 115 -10.97 1.89 3.84
CA LEU A 115 -11.60 0.87 3.01
C LEU A 115 -10.61 0.49 1.91
N PHE A 116 -10.27 -0.79 1.79
CA PHE A 116 -9.37 -1.27 0.76
C PHE A 116 -9.90 -2.54 0.10
N LEU A 117 -9.46 -2.77 -1.13
CA LEU A 117 -9.94 -3.87 -1.97
C LEU A 117 -11.46 -3.86 -2.18
N PHE A 118 -12.08 -2.67 -2.12
CA PHE A 118 -13.48 -2.50 -2.46
C PHE A 118 -13.61 -2.43 -3.97
N ASP A 119 -14.25 -3.44 -4.56
CA ASP A 119 -14.48 -3.50 -5.99
C ASP A 119 -15.84 -2.87 -6.32
N ILE A 120 -15.92 -1.54 -6.20
CA ILE A 120 -17.12 -0.77 -6.53
C ILE A 120 -17.59 -1.01 -7.97
N PHE A 121 -16.66 -1.31 -8.87
CA PHE A 121 -16.97 -1.57 -10.29
C PHE A 121 -17.61 -2.93 -10.53
N LYS A 122 -17.43 -3.87 -9.61
CA LYS A 122 -18.10 -5.17 -9.65
C LYS A 122 -19.55 -5.04 -9.16
N GLU A 123 -19.75 -4.26 -8.08
CA GLU A 123 -21.08 -4.03 -7.52
C GLU A 123 -21.90 -3.05 -8.39
N HIS A 124 -21.23 -2.07 -9.05
CA HIS A 124 -21.81 -1.08 -9.95
C HIS A 124 -21.09 -1.08 -11.31
N PRO A 125 -21.40 -2.06 -12.21
CA PRO A 125 -20.67 -2.25 -13.46
C PRO A 125 -20.68 -1.05 -14.41
N ASP A 126 -21.73 -0.25 -14.40
CA ASP A 126 -21.90 0.94 -15.24
C ASP A 126 -20.81 1.98 -14.98
N LEU A 127 -20.22 2.00 -13.78
CA LEU A 127 -19.09 2.87 -13.47
C LEU A 127 -17.85 2.54 -14.28
N THR A 128 -17.77 1.33 -14.81
CA THR A 128 -16.62 0.87 -15.63
C THR A 128 -16.50 1.66 -16.92
N GLU A 129 -17.61 2.16 -17.48
CA GLU A 129 -17.64 2.96 -18.71
C GLU A 129 -16.92 4.30 -18.54
N GLN A 130 -16.75 4.76 -17.31
CA GLN A 130 -16.03 5.99 -16.98
C GLN A 130 -14.50 5.84 -16.97
N ILE A 131 -13.99 4.63 -17.24
CA ILE A 131 -12.56 4.33 -17.24
C ILE A 131 -12.09 4.14 -18.68
N VAL A 132 -11.29 5.07 -19.16
CA VAL A 132 -10.64 5.02 -20.47
C VAL A 132 -9.15 4.72 -20.29
N ASN A 133 -8.76 3.46 -20.45
CA ASN A 133 -7.36 3.08 -20.30
C ASN A 133 -6.51 3.61 -21.45
N PRO A 134 -5.46 4.40 -21.18
CA PRO A 134 -4.54 4.83 -22.23
C PRO A 134 -3.69 3.65 -22.73
N ASP A 135 -3.30 3.69 -24.00
CA ASP A 135 -2.34 2.72 -24.55
C ASP A 135 -0.91 3.08 -24.10
N ILE A 136 -0.48 2.46 -23.04
CA ILE A 136 0.88 2.60 -22.48
C ILE A 136 1.77 1.39 -22.78
N GLY A 137 1.31 0.47 -23.64
CA GLY A 137 2.04 -0.76 -23.98
C GLY A 137 2.09 -1.80 -22.84
N ALA A 138 1.27 -1.65 -21.81
CA ALA A 138 1.07 -2.62 -20.74
C ALA A 138 -0.31 -3.28 -20.87
N ASN A 139 -0.36 -4.60 -20.68
CA ASN A 139 -1.63 -5.32 -20.65
C ASN A 139 -2.29 -5.17 -19.29
N LEU A 140 -3.20 -4.20 -19.16
CA LEU A 140 -3.94 -3.97 -17.93
C LEU A 140 -4.99 -5.06 -17.71
N LEU A 141 -5.04 -5.58 -16.50
CA LEU A 141 -6.05 -6.56 -16.08
C LEU A 141 -7.41 -5.89 -15.87
N LYS A 142 -8.47 -6.67 -15.95
CA LYS A 142 -9.84 -6.17 -15.74
C LYS A 142 -10.16 -5.83 -14.27
N TYR A 143 -9.35 -6.32 -13.32
CA TYR A 143 -9.57 -6.05 -11.90
C TYR A 143 -9.22 -4.61 -11.55
N ARG A 144 -10.12 -3.97 -10.83
CA ARG A 144 -10.01 -2.58 -10.37
C ARG A 144 -10.32 -2.53 -8.89
N TYR A 145 -9.37 -2.12 -8.10
CA TYR A 145 -9.58 -1.99 -6.66
C TYR A 145 -9.62 -0.54 -6.25
N SER A 146 -10.67 -0.19 -5.52
CA SER A 146 -10.85 1.14 -4.94
C SER A 146 -10.29 1.18 -3.52
N PHE A 147 -9.66 2.28 -3.19
CA PHE A 147 -9.05 2.53 -1.89
C PHE A 147 -9.52 3.88 -1.38
N PHE A 148 -10.21 3.86 -0.26
CA PHE A 148 -10.65 5.06 0.44
C PHE A 148 -10.00 5.07 1.82
N GLY A 149 -9.67 6.24 2.33
CA GLY A 149 -9.10 6.37 3.66
C GLY A 149 -9.24 7.78 4.20
N THR A 150 -9.40 7.88 5.49
CA THR A 150 -9.35 9.15 6.20
C THR A 150 -7.91 9.60 6.34
N LYS A 151 -7.70 10.88 6.62
CA LYS A 151 -6.40 11.41 7.04
C LYS A 151 -5.84 10.54 8.17
N ASN A 152 -4.52 10.33 8.18
CA ASN A 152 -3.78 9.49 9.12
C ASN A 152 -3.94 7.96 8.93
N SER A 153 -4.78 7.50 7.99
CA SER A 153 -4.77 6.09 7.60
C SER A 153 -3.42 5.70 7.00
N ALA A 154 -2.99 4.47 7.22
CA ALA A 154 -1.75 3.96 6.62
C ALA A 154 -1.88 2.49 6.21
N THR A 155 -1.15 2.10 5.17
CA THR A 155 -0.94 0.70 4.81
C THR A 155 0.39 0.24 5.38
N ARG A 156 0.40 -0.90 6.02
CA ARG A 156 1.64 -1.51 6.51
C ARG A 156 2.64 -1.70 5.36
N MET A 157 3.95 -1.54 5.63
CA MET A 157 4.99 -1.84 4.66
C MET A 157 4.90 -3.31 4.21
N HIS A 158 4.63 -3.53 2.92
CA HIS A 158 4.46 -4.86 2.33
C HIS A 158 4.73 -4.84 0.83
N TYR A 159 4.79 -6.00 0.21
CA TYR A 159 4.65 -6.15 -1.23
C TYR A 159 3.45 -7.04 -1.56
N ASP A 160 2.84 -6.80 -2.71
CA ASP A 160 1.63 -7.51 -3.12
C ASP A 160 1.88 -9.01 -3.34
N ILE A 161 0.96 -9.83 -2.80
CA ILE A 161 1.08 -11.29 -2.84
C ILE A 161 1.02 -11.86 -4.25
N ASP A 162 0.31 -11.18 -5.16
CA ASP A 162 0.11 -11.61 -6.54
C ASP A 162 1.25 -11.21 -7.48
N TYR A 163 2.21 -10.41 -7.00
CA TYR A 163 3.35 -9.94 -7.78
C TYR A 163 2.98 -9.21 -9.07
N SER A 164 1.82 -8.60 -9.14
CA SER A 164 1.46 -7.75 -10.26
C SER A 164 2.20 -6.41 -10.22
N ASN A 165 2.36 -5.76 -11.37
CA ASN A 165 2.59 -4.33 -11.41
C ASN A 165 1.31 -3.61 -11.02
N VAL A 166 1.43 -2.50 -10.30
CA VAL A 166 0.30 -1.68 -9.85
C VAL A 166 0.37 -0.30 -10.47
N PHE A 167 -0.76 0.18 -10.96
CA PHE A 167 -0.99 1.56 -11.41
C PHE A 167 -1.97 2.18 -10.44
N LEU A 168 -1.47 2.90 -9.44
CA LEU A 168 -2.27 3.55 -8.41
C LEU A 168 -2.62 4.96 -8.82
N SER A 169 -3.85 5.15 -9.30
CA SER A 169 -4.37 6.44 -9.75
C SER A 169 -5.06 7.18 -8.60
N GLN A 170 -4.61 8.39 -8.30
CA GLN A 170 -5.10 9.22 -7.22
C GLN A 170 -6.13 10.23 -7.74
N PHE A 171 -7.29 10.32 -7.07
CA PHE A 171 -8.38 11.22 -7.48
C PHE A 171 -8.72 12.29 -6.44
N MET A 172 -8.61 11.95 -5.15
CA MET A 172 -8.91 12.88 -4.07
C MET A 172 -7.89 12.74 -2.95
N GLY A 173 -7.45 13.87 -2.39
CA GLY A 173 -6.46 13.91 -1.31
C GLY A 173 -5.07 13.48 -1.76
N ARG A 174 -4.09 13.58 -0.88
CA ARG A 174 -2.69 13.24 -1.13
C ARG A 174 -2.27 12.02 -0.34
N LYS A 175 -1.34 11.26 -0.89
CA LYS A 175 -0.71 10.13 -0.21
C LYS A 175 0.80 10.27 -0.20
N HIS A 176 1.41 10.00 0.93
CA HIS A 176 2.85 9.81 1.04
C HIS A 176 3.18 8.34 0.79
N VAL A 177 4.13 8.07 -0.09
CA VAL A 177 4.49 6.72 -0.52
C VAL A 177 5.98 6.51 -0.40
N LEU A 178 6.36 5.39 0.22
CA LEU A 178 7.73 4.87 0.24
C LEU A 178 7.78 3.58 -0.57
N LEU A 179 8.78 3.45 -1.44
CA LEU A 179 8.98 2.27 -2.28
C LEU A 179 10.41 1.74 -2.13
N PHE A 180 10.54 0.43 -1.97
CA PHE A 180 11.84 -0.24 -1.92
C PHE A 180 11.85 -1.46 -2.85
N GLU A 181 13.00 -1.74 -3.44
CA GLU A 181 13.16 -2.91 -4.28
C GLU A 181 12.93 -4.21 -3.50
N ARG A 182 12.51 -5.23 -4.21
CA ARG A 182 12.20 -6.56 -3.68
C ARG A 182 13.31 -7.18 -2.85
N ASN A 183 14.58 -6.97 -3.23
CA ASN A 183 15.76 -7.55 -2.59
C ASN A 183 16.03 -6.99 -1.17
N GLN A 184 15.33 -5.92 -0.76
CA GLN A 184 15.58 -5.25 0.51
C GLN A 184 14.82 -5.85 1.71
N GLY A 185 14.15 -6.97 1.53
CA GLY A 185 13.37 -7.62 2.60
C GLY A 185 14.15 -7.87 3.90
N LEU A 186 15.48 -8.09 3.82
CA LEU A 186 16.32 -8.23 5.01
C LEU A 186 16.43 -6.90 5.78
N ASN A 187 16.62 -5.79 5.10
CA ASN A 187 16.73 -4.46 5.72
C ASN A 187 15.36 -3.93 6.18
N LEU A 188 14.28 -4.41 5.55
CA LEU A 188 12.89 -4.15 5.91
C LEU A 188 12.36 -5.06 7.03
N TYR A 189 13.19 -5.89 7.63
CA TYR A 189 12.78 -6.84 8.68
C TYR A 189 11.59 -7.69 8.26
N GLN A 190 11.65 -8.28 7.06
CA GLN A 190 10.57 -9.11 6.54
C GLN A 190 10.21 -10.22 7.52
N ILE A 191 8.93 -10.31 7.88
CA ILE A 191 8.40 -11.39 8.70
C ILE A 191 8.48 -12.70 7.89
N PRO A 192 9.08 -13.77 8.44
CA PRO A 192 9.22 -15.04 7.76
C PRO A 192 7.88 -15.57 7.23
N TYR A 193 7.91 -16.08 6.01
CA TYR A 193 6.73 -16.65 5.31
C TYR A 193 5.57 -15.67 5.10
N THR A 194 5.84 -14.36 5.12
CA THR A 194 4.86 -13.32 4.80
C THR A 194 5.39 -12.36 3.74
N THR A 195 4.53 -11.46 3.30
CA THR A 195 4.88 -10.34 2.41
C THR A 195 5.00 -9.02 3.16
N HIS A 196 5.07 -9.04 4.50
CA HIS A 196 5.00 -7.86 5.35
C HIS A 196 6.30 -7.62 6.10
N SER A 197 6.58 -6.35 6.35
CA SER A 197 7.61 -5.89 7.27
C SER A 197 7.16 -6.04 8.72
N PHE A 198 8.11 -6.31 9.61
CA PHE A 198 7.90 -6.24 11.05
C PHE A 198 7.91 -4.80 11.57
N VAL A 199 8.55 -3.88 10.84
CA VAL A 199 8.64 -2.47 11.21
C VAL A 199 7.32 -1.76 10.93
N ASP A 200 6.83 -1.01 11.90
CA ASP A 200 5.72 -0.09 11.74
C ASP A 200 6.25 1.26 11.23
N PHE A 201 6.13 1.47 9.93
CA PHE A 201 6.63 2.68 9.28
C PHE A 201 5.87 3.96 9.68
N SER A 202 4.69 3.85 10.28
CA SER A 202 3.98 5.01 10.81
C SER A 202 4.64 5.60 12.07
N LYS A 203 5.53 4.84 12.73
CA LYS A 203 6.28 5.25 13.92
C LYS A 203 7.67 5.80 13.60
N LEU A 204 8.06 5.84 12.34
CA LEU A 204 9.32 6.47 11.94
C LEU A 204 9.26 7.97 12.23
N GLY A 205 10.41 8.54 12.60
CA GLY A 205 10.50 9.88 13.19
C GLY A 205 10.63 9.85 14.72
N ASN A 206 10.39 8.69 15.37
CA ASN A 206 10.68 8.49 16.79
C ASN A 206 12.06 7.80 16.94
N PRO A 207 13.09 8.50 17.49
CA PRO A 207 14.45 7.95 17.62
C PRO A 207 14.54 6.67 18.43
N ASP A 208 13.75 6.54 19.52
CA ASP A 208 13.76 5.35 20.38
C ASP A 208 13.15 4.14 19.65
N TYR A 209 12.23 4.38 18.72
CA TYR A 209 11.68 3.34 17.88
C TYR A 209 12.66 2.93 16.78
N GLU A 210 13.27 3.90 16.10
CA GLU A 210 14.24 3.69 15.02
C GLU A 210 15.49 2.96 15.50
N ALA A 211 15.96 3.28 16.70
CA ALA A 211 17.13 2.60 17.31
C ALA A 211 16.96 1.07 17.45
N LYS A 212 15.70 0.59 17.45
CA LYS A 212 15.41 -0.86 17.45
C LYS A 212 15.63 -1.52 16.10
N PHE A 213 15.74 -0.74 15.02
CA PHE A 213 15.79 -1.22 13.65
C PHE A 213 16.98 -0.62 12.86
N PRO A 214 18.24 -0.84 13.31
CA PRO A 214 19.40 -0.19 12.72
C PRO A 214 19.65 -0.53 11.25
N ARG A 215 19.05 -1.61 10.70
CA ARG A 215 19.18 -1.93 9.27
C ARG A 215 18.38 -1.01 8.36
N LEU A 216 17.52 -0.16 8.90
CA LEU A 216 16.80 0.85 8.11
C LEU A 216 17.77 1.86 7.49
N ASP A 217 18.95 2.08 8.08
CA ASP A 217 20.02 2.90 7.53
C ASP A 217 20.63 2.38 6.21
N LYS A 218 20.39 1.10 5.90
CA LYS A 218 20.85 0.42 4.68
C LYS A 218 19.79 0.41 3.57
N LEU A 219 18.63 0.99 3.83
CA LEU A 219 17.58 1.08 2.83
C LEU A 219 17.91 2.17 1.82
N ASN A 220 17.77 1.83 0.55
CA ASN A 220 17.70 2.78 -0.55
C ASN A 220 16.41 2.54 -1.33
N GLY A 221 15.78 3.60 -1.75
CA GLY A 221 14.47 3.48 -2.40
C GLY A 221 13.96 4.81 -2.89
N TYR A 222 12.65 4.89 -2.97
CA TYR A 222 11.96 6.05 -3.52
C TYR A 222 10.94 6.59 -2.53
N GLU A 223 10.77 7.89 -2.57
CA GLU A 223 9.77 8.63 -1.81
C GLU A 223 9.03 9.60 -2.70
N LEU A 224 7.73 9.72 -2.51
CA LEU A 224 6.91 10.71 -3.21
C LEU A 224 5.66 11.08 -2.42
N ILE A 225 5.15 12.26 -2.71
CA ILE A 225 3.74 12.62 -2.46
C ILE A 225 3.01 12.44 -3.77
N LEU A 226 1.99 11.56 -3.76
CA LEU A 226 1.12 11.30 -4.89
C LEU A 226 -0.06 12.25 -4.82
N GLU A 227 -0.17 13.12 -5.83
CA GLU A 227 -1.17 14.17 -5.93
C GLU A 227 -2.42 13.72 -6.71
N PRO A 228 -3.58 14.35 -6.51
CA PRO A 228 -4.76 14.11 -7.34
C PRO A 228 -4.48 14.32 -8.82
N GLY A 229 -4.92 13.38 -9.66
CA GLY A 229 -4.68 13.35 -11.10
C GLY A 229 -3.43 12.59 -11.53
N GLU A 230 -2.57 12.24 -10.61
CA GLU A 230 -1.37 11.43 -10.86
C GLU A 230 -1.65 9.93 -10.74
N THR A 231 -0.87 9.12 -11.46
CA THR A 231 -0.87 7.67 -11.36
C THR A 231 0.53 7.16 -11.09
N LEU A 232 0.72 6.53 -9.95
CA LEU A 232 1.98 5.89 -9.60
C LEU A 232 2.07 4.49 -10.22
N PHE A 233 3.08 4.26 -11.04
CA PHE A 233 3.50 2.93 -11.45
C PHE A 233 4.42 2.33 -10.38
N MET A 234 3.96 1.27 -9.73
CA MET A 234 4.74 0.47 -8.80
C MET A 234 5.08 -0.86 -9.47
N PRO A 235 6.37 -1.15 -9.71
CA PRO A 235 6.76 -2.41 -10.32
C PRO A 235 6.47 -3.63 -9.44
N SER A 236 6.44 -4.78 -10.07
CA SER A 236 6.16 -6.07 -9.44
C SER A 236 7.08 -6.36 -8.26
N GLY A 237 6.49 -6.67 -7.11
CA GLY A 237 7.21 -7.07 -5.91
C GLY A 237 7.93 -5.95 -5.17
N TYR A 238 7.73 -4.69 -5.56
CA TYR A 238 8.21 -3.56 -4.76
C TYR A 238 7.53 -3.53 -3.40
N TRP A 239 8.32 -3.35 -2.36
CA TRP A 239 7.83 -3.03 -1.05
C TRP A 239 7.26 -1.63 -1.05
N HIS A 240 6.10 -1.45 -0.45
CA HIS A 240 5.46 -0.15 -0.38
C HIS A 240 4.78 0.08 0.97
N PHE A 241 4.94 1.31 1.44
CA PHE A 241 4.21 1.89 2.56
C PHE A 241 3.47 3.11 2.04
N ILE A 242 2.19 3.25 2.38
CA ILE A 242 1.36 4.36 1.94
C ILE A 242 0.65 4.93 3.14
N SER A 243 0.86 6.22 3.42
CA SER A 243 0.11 6.98 4.41
C SER A 243 -0.74 8.06 3.74
N TYR A 244 -1.87 8.34 4.32
CA TYR A 244 -2.87 9.26 3.80
C TYR A 244 -2.68 10.62 4.48
N LEU A 245 -2.24 11.61 3.72
CA LEU A 245 -2.04 12.97 4.20
C LEU A 245 -3.34 13.73 4.32
N ASP A 246 -4.31 13.36 3.51
CA ASP A 246 -5.67 13.88 3.49
C ASP A 246 -6.68 12.73 3.36
N SER A 247 -7.96 12.97 3.61
CA SER A 247 -9.02 12.04 3.20
C SER A 247 -8.94 11.80 1.71
N SER A 248 -8.90 10.56 1.28
CA SER A 248 -8.32 10.19 -0.01
C SER A 248 -9.08 9.07 -0.70
N PHE A 249 -9.17 9.19 -2.03
CA PHE A 249 -9.70 8.17 -2.92
C PHE A 249 -8.72 7.88 -4.06
N SER A 250 -8.49 6.59 -4.31
CA SER A 250 -7.68 6.13 -5.44
C SER A 250 -8.20 4.80 -6.00
N VAL A 251 -7.85 4.53 -7.25
CA VAL A 251 -8.14 3.27 -7.94
C VAL A 251 -6.83 2.65 -8.41
N ALA A 252 -6.65 1.37 -8.17
CA ALA A 252 -5.51 0.62 -8.67
C ALA A 252 -5.91 -0.29 -9.83
N LEU A 253 -5.21 -0.15 -10.95
CA LEU A 253 -5.16 -1.13 -12.02
C LEU A 253 -3.92 -2.00 -11.86
N ARG A 254 -3.94 -3.17 -12.48
CA ARG A 254 -2.83 -4.13 -12.40
C ARG A 254 -2.43 -4.62 -13.78
N SER A 255 -1.16 -4.99 -13.95
CA SER A 255 -0.66 -5.73 -15.11
C SER A 255 0.31 -6.83 -14.69
N LEU A 256 0.44 -7.86 -15.52
CA LEU A 256 1.42 -8.92 -15.27
C LEU A 256 2.78 -8.51 -15.84
N PRO A 257 3.87 -8.53 -15.04
CA PRO A 257 5.18 -8.08 -15.50
C PRO A 257 5.82 -9.07 -16.50
N ASN A 258 5.83 -10.36 -16.14
CA ASN A 258 6.38 -11.45 -16.94
C ASN A 258 5.69 -12.75 -16.54
N LYS A 259 5.24 -13.54 -17.50
CA LYS A 259 4.47 -14.76 -17.23
C LYS A 259 5.23 -15.77 -16.36
N PHE A 260 6.51 -16.00 -16.62
CA PHE A 260 7.30 -16.97 -15.86
C PHE A 260 7.57 -16.51 -14.43
N ASN A 261 8.06 -15.29 -14.25
CA ASN A 261 8.31 -14.72 -12.91
C ASN A 261 7.00 -14.62 -12.10
N TYR A 262 5.88 -14.28 -12.76
CA TYR A 262 4.57 -14.24 -12.12
C TYR A 262 4.15 -15.63 -11.62
N ILE A 263 4.26 -16.67 -12.43
CA ILE A 263 3.90 -18.03 -12.03
C ILE A 263 4.72 -18.48 -10.82
N LEU A 264 6.04 -18.29 -10.85
CA LEU A 264 6.92 -18.66 -9.74
C LEU A 264 6.59 -17.87 -8.45
N ALA A 265 6.39 -16.56 -8.58
CA ALA A 265 6.10 -15.71 -7.45
C ALA A 265 4.71 -15.97 -6.87
N SER A 266 3.70 -16.12 -7.73
CA SER A 266 2.35 -16.51 -7.31
C SER A 266 2.33 -17.88 -6.65
N ALA A 267 3.03 -18.87 -7.23
CA ALA A 267 3.14 -20.19 -6.63
C ALA A 267 3.75 -20.10 -5.23
N ASN A 268 4.87 -19.42 -5.07
CA ASN A 268 5.51 -19.28 -3.77
C ASN A 268 4.65 -18.50 -2.76
N ASN A 269 4.06 -17.38 -3.16
CA ASN A 269 3.31 -16.54 -2.24
C ASN A 269 1.92 -17.09 -1.93
N VAL A 270 1.17 -17.51 -2.95
CA VAL A 270 -0.22 -17.96 -2.81
C VAL A 270 -0.26 -19.38 -2.25
N PHE A 271 0.51 -20.31 -2.80
CA PHE A 271 0.46 -21.71 -2.35
C PHE A 271 1.23 -21.94 -1.04
N LEU A 272 2.42 -21.38 -0.87
CA LEU A 272 3.18 -21.57 0.35
C LEU A 272 2.81 -20.55 1.44
N LYS A 273 3.03 -19.26 1.21
CA LYS A 273 2.88 -18.28 2.28
C LYS A 273 1.42 -18.10 2.73
N ARG A 274 0.49 -17.91 1.77
CA ARG A 274 -0.92 -17.68 2.10
C ARG A 274 -1.57 -18.91 2.75
N ASN A 275 -1.34 -20.10 2.18
CA ASN A 275 -1.98 -21.32 2.70
C ASN A 275 -1.35 -21.77 4.01
N LEU A 276 -0.03 -21.62 4.20
CA LEU A 276 0.60 -21.87 5.50
C LEU A 276 -0.02 -20.97 6.58
N ASN A 277 -0.12 -19.68 6.34
CA ASN A 277 -0.73 -18.77 7.32
C ASN A 277 -2.19 -19.17 7.62
N LYS A 278 -3.01 -19.49 6.62
CA LYS A 278 -4.39 -19.92 6.83
C LYS A 278 -4.51 -21.22 7.63
N VAL A 279 -3.64 -22.22 7.35
CA VAL A 279 -3.64 -23.48 8.09
C VAL A 279 -3.31 -23.28 9.55
N PHE A 280 -2.32 -22.44 9.84
CA PHE A 280 -1.93 -22.16 11.23
C PHE A 280 -2.93 -21.24 11.94
N ASP A 281 -3.64 -20.37 11.24
CA ASP A 281 -4.70 -19.53 11.83
C ASP A 281 -5.97 -20.32 12.20
N TYR A 282 -6.10 -21.57 11.73
CA TYR A 282 -7.27 -22.42 12.01
C TYR A 282 -7.41 -22.79 13.51
N SER A 283 -6.33 -22.84 14.26
CA SER A 283 -6.34 -23.19 15.69
C SER A 283 -5.45 -22.24 16.49
N PRO A 284 -5.93 -21.70 17.63
CA PRO A 284 -5.12 -20.82 18.48
C PRO A 284 -3.79 -21.46 18.93
N SER A 285 -3.78 -22.77 19.18
CA SER A 285 -2.58 -23.50 19.56
C SER A 285 -1.57 -23.60 18.43
N LEU A 286 -2.04 -23.93 17.21
CA LEU A 286 -1.19 -23.96 16.01
C LEU A 286 -0.66 -22.58 15.67
N LYS A 287 -1.51 -21.55 15.77
CA LYS A 287 -1.11 -20.15 15.58
C LYS A 287 0.02 -19.78 16.53
N LYS A 288 -0.11 -20.08 17.81
CA LYS A 288 0.93 -19.78 18.81
C LYS A 288 2.27 -20.46 18.49
N ILE A 289 2.25 -21.72 18.06
CA ILE A 289 3.46 -22.46 17.65
C ILE A 289 4.10 -21.78 16.44
N TYR A 290 3.30 -21.41 15.44
CA TYR A 290 3.78 -20.77 14.22
C TYR A 290 4.31 -19.34 14.47
N ASP A 291 3.65 -18.57 15.31
CA ASP A 291 4.11 -17.24 15.69
C ASP A 291 5.42 -17.31 16.48
N ASN A 292 5.56 -18.26 17.42
CA ASN A 292 6.83 -18.50 18.09
C ASN A 292 7.95 -18.89 17.12
N PHE A 293 7.65 -19.70 16.10
CA PHE A 293 8.60 -20.04 15.06
C PHE A 293 9.03 -18.80 14.24
N LYS A 294 8.09 -17.93 13.83
CA LYS A 294 8.39 -16.67 13.16
C LYS A 294 9.28 -15.78 14.03
N ILE A 295 8.92 -15.60 15.32
CA ILE A 295 9.67 -14.80 16.28
C ILE A 295 11.10 -15.34 16.46
N ASN A 296 11.24 -16.64 16.67
CA ASN A 296 12.57 -17.26 16.84
C ASN A 296 13.42 -17.11 15.56
N THR A 297 12.80 -17.19 14.38
CA THR A 297 13.47 -16.96 13.11
C THR A 297 13.92 -15.51 12.98
N LEU A 298 13.08 -14.54 13.37
CA LEU A 298 13.45 -13.13 13.40
C LEU A 298 14.61 -12.89 14.38
N LYS A 299 14.49 -13.38 15.62
CA LYS A 299 15.55 -13.28 16.64
C LYS A 299 16.88 -13.83 16.12
N LYS A 300 16.87 -15.01 15.50
CA LYS A 300 18.08 -15.62 14.92
C LYS A 300 18.66 -14.81 13.76
N ARG A 301 17.78 -14.24 12.89
CA ARG A 301 18.20 -13.45 11.73
C ARG A 301 18.78 -12.09 12.10
N TYR A 302 18.28 -11.51 13.18
CA TYR A 302 18.64 -10.18 13.68
C TYR A 302 19.24 -10.23 15.08
N ALA A 303 20.06 -11.29 15.36
CA ALA A 303 20.63 -11.55 16.69
C ALA A 303 21.50 -10.40 17.23
N ASP A 304 22.02 -9.56 16.33
CA ASP A 304 22.82 -8.39 16.69
C ASP A 304 21.97 -7.19 17.17
N HIS A 305 20.66 -7.33 17.17
CA HIS A 305 19.72 -6.24 17.48
C HIS A 305 18.71 -6.72 18.52
N ILE A 306 18.53 -5.94 19.59
CA ILE A 306 17.53 -6.21 20.62
C ILE A 306 16.15 -5.89 20.06
N LEU A 307 15.53 -6.87 19.41
CA LEU A 307 14.12 -6.81 19.08
C LEU A 307 13.36 -7.29 20.31
N ASP A 308 12.80 -6.36 21.10
CA ASP A 308 11.88 -6.69 22.19
C ASP A 308 10.58 -7.25 21.60
N PHE A 309 10.55 -8.55 21.42
CA PHE A 309 9.32 -9.29 21.15
C PHE A 309 8.65 -9.58 22.51
N LYS A 310 7.73 -8.72 22.92
CA LYS A 310 6.83 -9.01 24.04
C LYS A 310 5.65 -9.83 23.58
#